data_a641e1dd5a8978c9970ccf48c330735d
#
_entry.id   a641e1dd5a8978c9970ccf48c330735d
#
_cell.length_a   1.000
_cell.length_b   1.000
_cell.length_c   1.000
_cell.angle_alpha   90.00
_cell.angle_beta   90.00
_cell.angle_gamma   90.00
#
_symmetry.space_group_name_H-M   'P 1'
#
loop_
_entity.id
_entity.type
_entity.pdbx_description
1 polymer ?
#
loop_
_entity_poly.entity_id
_entity_poly.type
_entity_poly.pdbx_seq_one_letter_code
_entity_poly.pdbx_strand_id
1 'polypeptide(L)'
;VKMTPKTVVMGSVALLTAVVLVVVLLPYANTHQTPPSEIFRMRTAEEAEGRRLYIANGCVYCHSQSIRSFDWGMGAQRIARAGDYIQDHPILLGSARTGPDLSQEGGEHPDDWHVAHFVNPRFTRPLSIMPPFAFLEKEKIEKLIRHVQGLGMQAADRRMRRQREWKVAAIQAYEAGVEENVDWLHRHVPEGWRNLPNPYPTSEAGLARGHKIYQDFCMGCHGPIGDGMGPAQPHLYPPPLNFTILRDRGVSGGILYYQIMNGITGTAMPYFKKDLESEKIWEVGDYVAVNFIGQSDADAEPKGIDAAYE
;
A
#
# COMPACT_ATOMS: atom_id res chain seq x y z
N VAL A 1 -19.89 -20.17 57.29
CA VAL A 1 -19.65 -18.73 57.45
C VAL A 1 -21.02 -18.04 57.28
N LYS A 2 -21.48 -17.33 58.35
CA LYS A 2 -22.75 -16.57 58.25
C LYS A 2 -22.52 -15.37 57.34
N MET A 3 -23.20 -15.35 56.22
CA MET A 3 -23.18 -14.21 55.28
C MET A 3 -23.96 -13.04 55.86
N THR A 4 -23.23 -12.05 56.36
CA THR A 4 -23.78 -10.79 56.79
C THR A 4 -23.57 -9.72 55.73
N PRO A 5 -24.39 -8.65 55.64
CA PRO A 5 -24.11 -7.55 54.69
C PRO A 5 -22.68 -6.97 54.81
N LYS A 6 -22.15 -6.89 56.01
CA LYS A 6 -20.79 -6.42 56.27
C LYS A 6 -19.77 -7.36 55.67
N THR A 7 -19.94 -8.68 55.78
CA THR A 7 -19.03 -9.69 55.22
C THR A 7 -19.05 -9.63 53.70
N VAL A 8 -20.21 -9.45 53.06
CA VAL A 8 -20.36 -9.29 51.61
C VAL A 8 -19.63 -8.03 51.12
N VAL A 9 -19.88 -6.89 51.75
CA VAL A 9 -19.24 -5.63 51.36
C VAL A 9 -17.71 -5.71 51.49
N MET A 10 -17.23 -6.19 52.64
CA MET A 10 -15.78 -6.32 52.86
C MET A 10 -15.14 -7.31 51.84
N GLY A 11 -15.79 -8.42 51.59
CA GLY A 11 -15.30 -9.39 50.59
C GLY A 11 -15.28 -8.82 49.17
N SER A 12 -16.31 -8.07 48.77
CA SER A 12 -16.35 -7.42 47.46
C SER A 12 -15.28 -6.35 47.30
N VAL A 13 -15.07 -5.53 48.35
CA VAL A 13 -14.00 -4.54 48.33
C VAL A 13 -12.63 -5.20 48.27
N ALA A 14 -12.38 -6.24 49.06
CA ALA A 14 -11.10 -6.95 49.03
C ALA A 14 -10.84 -7.59 47.67
N LEU A 15 -11.86 -8.22 47.07
CA LEU A 15 -11.77 -8.79 45.74
C LEU A 15 -11.48 -7.72 44.67
N LEU A 16 -12.22 -6.63 44.69
CA LEU A 16 -12.01 -5.52 43.76
C LEU A 16 -10.60 -4.94 43.91
N THR A 17 -10.13 -4.75 45.11
CA THR A 17 -8.77 -4.29 45.37
C THR A 17 -7.72 -5.27 44.82
N ALA A 18 -7.89 -6.55 45.06
CA ALA A 18 -7.01 -7.60 44.51
C ALA A 18 -6.98 -7.60 42.97
N VAL A 19 -8.16 -7.47 42.36
CA VAL A 19 -8.28 -7.39 40.90
C VAL A 19 -7.56 -6.14 40.36
N VAL A 20 -7.77 -4.97 40.97
CA VAL A 20 -7.07 -3.74 40.57
C VAL A 20 -5.55 -3.87 40.73
N LEU A 21 -5.09 -4.43 41.82
CA LEU A 21 -3.65 -4.65 42.04
C LEU A 21 -3.05 -5.58 40.96
N VAL A 22 -3.69 -6.71 40.68
CA VAL A 22 -3.14 -7.71 39.77
C VAL A 22 -3.34 -7.36 38.30
N VAL A 23 -4.50 -6.82 37.93
CA VAL A 23 -4.85 -6.60 36.53
C VAL A 23 -4.46 -5.19 36.03
N VAL A 24 -4.38 -4.20 36.91
CA VAL A 24 -4.07 -2.82 36.53
C VAL A 24 -2.68 -2.42 37.01
N LEU A 25 -2.43 -2.46 38.31
CA LEU A 25 -1.20 -1.88 38.89
C LEU A 25 0.05 -2.73 38.58
N LEU A 26 -0.03 -4.04 38.65
CA LEU A 26 1.12 -4.90 38.35
C LEU A 26 1.55 -4.83 36.88
N PRO A 27 0.66 -4.94 35.87
CA PRO A 27 1.03 -4.68 34.49
C PRO A 27 1.56 -3.27 34.26
N TYR A 28 0.92 -2.25 34.83
CA TYR A 28 1.40 -0.88 34.74
C TYR A 28 2.85 -0.73 35.27
N ALA A 29 3.13 -1.27 36.45
CA ALA A 29 4.47 -1.22 37.04
C ALA A 29 5.54 -1.91 36.17
N ASN A 30 5.15 -2.97 35.44
CA ASN A 30 6.07 -3.69 34.57
C ASN A 30 6.21 -3.08 33.17
N THR A 31 5.16 -2.41 32.64
CA THR A 31 5.15 -1.93 31.26
C THR A 31 5.54 -0.47 31.11
N HIS A 32 5.37 0.36 32.14
CA HIS A 32 5.72 1.79 32.07
C HIS A 32 7.22 2.05 31.86
N GLN A 33 8.09 1.07 32.10
CA GLN A 33 9.53 1.12 31.87
C GLN A 33 9.96 0.46 30.57
N THR A 34 9.01 0.14 29.67
CA THR A 34 9.36 -0.46 28.38
C THR A 34 10.28 0.49 27.60
N PRO A 35 11.51 0.07 27.27
CA PRO A 35 12.41 0.91 26.50
C PRO A 35 11.91 1.09 25.07
N PRO A 36 12.23 2.21 24.41
CA PRO A 36 11.93 2.40 23.01
C PRO A 36 12.59 1.30 22.15
N SER A 37 11.92 0.89 21.10
CA SER A 37 12.50 -0.05 20.13
C SER A 37 13.54 0.65 19.25
N GLU A 38 14.30 -0.15 18.49
CA GLU A 38 15.33 0.34 17.58
C GLU A 38 14.84 1.26 16.45
N ILE A 39 13.56 1.18 16.12
CA ILE A 39 12.95 2.04 15.10
C ILE A 39 12.18 3.22 15.68
N PHE A 40 12.05 3.27 17.01
CA PHE A 40 11.22 4.28 17.65
C PHE A 40 11.71 5.71 17.38
N ARG A 41 10.78 6.59 17.10
CA ARG A 41 10.91 8.05 17.20
C ARG A 41 9.62 8.68 17.68
N MET A 42 9.72 9.86 18.25
CA MET A 42 8.53 10.66 18.60
C MET A 42 7.77 11.06 17.33
N ARG A 43 6.45 11.09 17.43
CA ARG A 43 5.59 11.65 16.38
C ARG A 43 5.75 13.16 16.31
N THR A 44 5.64 13.68 15.11
CA THR A 44 5.46 15.12 14.90
C THR A 44 4.04 15.56 15.34
N ALA A 45 3.84 16.87 15.51
CA ALA A 45 2.52 17.42 15.85
C ALA A 45 1.47 17.08 14.77
N GLU A 46 1.87 17.12 13.48
CA GLU A 46 1.01 16.78 12.34
C GLU A 46 0.63 15.30 12.34
N GLU A 47 1.59 14.40 12.60
CA GLU A 47 1.33 12.96 12.72
C GLU A 47 0.39 12.65 13.89
N ALA A 48 0.54 13.36 15.02
CA ALA A 48 -0.34 13.20 16.17
C ALA A 48 -1.77 13.70 15.89
N GLU A 49 -1.91 14.78 15.14
CA GLU A 49 -3.22 15.26 14.71
C GLU A 49 -3.85 14.31 13.68
N GLY A 50 -3.08 13.83 12.71
CA GLY A 50 -3.52 12.80 11.77
C GLY A 50 -3.97 11.52 12.47
N ARG A 51 -3.29 11.13 13.56
CA ARG A 51 -3.71 10.00 14.40
C ARG A 51 -5.08 10.23 15.05
N ARG A 52 -5.36 11.45 15.53
CA ARG A 52 -6.69 11.77 16.05
C ARG A 52 -7.78 11.64 14.98
N LEU A 53 -7.49 12.11 13.77
CA LEU A 53 -8.38 11.95 12.62
C LEU A 53 -8.58 10.48 12.22
N TYR A 54 -7.51 9.68 12.26
CA TYR A 54 -7.55 8.23 12.00
C TYR A 54 -8.51 7.51 12.97
N ILE A 55 -8.43 7.84 14.26
CA ILE A 55 -9.33 7.29 15.28
C ILE A 55 -10.76 7.79 15.07
N ALA A 56 -10.95 9.10 14.87
CA ALA A 56 -12.25 9.73 14.73
C ALA A 56 -13.03 9.22 13.50
N ASN A 57 -12.33 8.85 12.42
CA ASN A 57 -12.95 8.32 11.21
C ASN A 57 -13.04 6.78 11.19
N GLY A 58 -12.74 6.11 12.30
CA GLY A 58 -12.96 4.67 12.47
C GLY A 58 -12.00 3.76 11.68
N CYS A 59 -10.88 4.28 11.19
CA CYS A 59 -9.90 3.49 10.41
C CYS A 59 -9.41 2.26 11.18
N VAL A 60 -9.28 2.39 12.51
CA VAL A 60 -8.87 1.33 13.44
C VAL A 60 -9.78 0.10 13.45
N TYR A 61 -11.03 0.24 13.00
CA TYR A 61 -11.97 -0.89 12.96
C TYR A 61 -11.70 -1.85 11.80
N CYS A 62 -11.02 -1.39 10.75
CA CYS A 62 -10.69 -2.19 9.58
C CYS A 62 -9.19 -2.47 9.44
N HIS A 63 -8.33 -1.59 9.98
CA HIS A 63 -6.89 -1.68 9.87
C HIS A 63 -6.23 -1.93 11.22
N SER A 64 -5.36 -2.94 11.29
CA SER A 64 -4.46 -3.13 12.43
C SER A 64 -3.18 -2.31 12.26
N GLN A 65 -2.48 -2.08 13.37
CA GLN A 65 -1.14 -1.49 13.41
C GLN A 65 -0.19 -2.37 14.23
N SER A 66 -0.29 -3.68 14.09
CA SER A 66 0.52 -4.63 14.84
C SER A 66 0.68 -5.95 14.09
N ILE A 67 1.89 -6.23 13.67
CA ILE A 67 2.26 -7.55 13.13
C ILE A 67 2.68 -8.43 14.29
N ARG A 68 1.97 -9.53 14.49
CA ARG A 68 2.26 -10.55 15.50
C ARG A 68 3.17 -11.62 14.91
N SER A 69 3.82 -12.41 15.76
CA SER A 69 4.73 -13.48 15.32
C SER A 69 4.09 -14.50 14.37
N PHE A 70 2.80 -14.81 14.57
CA PHE A 70 2.07 -15.74 13.70
C PHE A 70 1.53 -15.09 12.40
N ASP A 71 1.59 -13.77 12.29
CA ASP A 71 1.25 -13.04 11.05
C ASP A 71 2.45 -12.94 10.08
N TRP A 72 3.64 -13.43 10.47
CA TRP A 72 4.88 -13.30 9.71
C TRP A 72 4.77 -13.83 8.28
N GLY A 73 4.08 -14.93 8.09
CA GLY A 73 3.84 -15.55 6.77
C GLY A 73 3.01 -14.70 5.81
N MET A 74 2.42 -13.58 6.27
CA MET A 74 1.62 -12.65 5.46
C MET A 74 2.47 -11.56 4.78
N GLY A 75 3.77 -11.75 4.64
CA GLY A 75 4.68 -10.80 3.97
C GLY A 75 5.05 -9.58 4.81
N ALA A 76 4.91 -9.66 6.13
CA ALA A 76 5.28 -8.59 7.04
C ALA A 76 6.80 -8.36 7.05
N GLN A 77 7.20 -7.09 7.06
CA GLN A 77 8.62 -6.72 7.10
C GLN A 77 9.22 -6.86 8.50
N ARG A 78 8.42 -6.75 9.56
CA ARG A 78 8.86 -6.72 10.94
C ARG A 78 7.72 -7.10 11.89
N ILE A 79 8.03 -7.91 12.90
CA ILE A 79 7.13 -8.17 14.03
C ILE A 79 7.12 -6.94 14.95
N ALA A 80 5.93 -6.53 15.37
CA ALA A 80 5.74 -5.42 16.29
C ALA A 80 6.31 -5.73 17.68
N ARG A 81 6.87 -4.73 18.35
CA ARG A 81 7.42 -4.81 19.70
C ARG A 81 6.76 -3.79 20.62
N ALA A 82 6.70 -4.06 21.90
CA ALA A 82 6.10 -3.15 22.89
C ALA A 82 6.71 -1.74 22.83
N GLY A 83 8.04 -1.65 22.62
CA GLY A 83 8.76 -0.37 22.47
C GLY A 83 8.37 0.48 21.26
N ASP A 84 7.58 -0.05 20.32
CA ASP A 84 7.05 0.72 19.20
C ASP A 84 5.89 1.64 19.62
N TYR A 85 5.20 1.32 20.73
CA TYR A 85 3.93 1.93 21.13
C TYR A 85 4.03 2.80 22.40
N ILE A 86 5.22 3.09 22.90
CA ILE A 86 5.41 3.80 24.21
C ILE A 86 4.79 5.19 24.26
N GLN A 87 4.52 5.82 23.11
CA GLN A 87 3.80 7.10 23.01
C GLN A 87 2.32 6.96 22.69
N ASP A 88 1.81 5.72 22.53
CA ASP A 88 0.47 5.45 22.03
C ASP A 88 -0.55 5.32 23.15
N HIS A 89 -1.39 6.32 23.29
CA HIS A 89 -2.49 6.34 24.24
C HIS A 89 -3.79 6.75 23.49
N PRO A 90 -4.73 5.80 23.26
CA PRO A 90 -4.63 4.34 23.42
C PRO A 90 -3.73 3.69 22.35
N ILE A 91 -3.24 2.48 22.62
CA ILE A 91 -2.53 1.67 21.62
C ILE A 91 -3.54 1.17 20.59
N LEU A 92 -3.25 1.36 19.29
CA LEU A 92 -4.15 0.99 18.19
C LEU A 92 -3.72 -0.32 17.51
N LEU A 93 -3.60 -1.40 18.29
CA LEU A 93 -3.14 -2.68 17.74
C LEU A 93 -4.07 -3.18 16.63
N GLY A 94 -5.39 -3.11 16.84
CA GLY A 94 -6.41 -3.64 15.96
C GLY A 94 -6.47 -5.16 15.98
N SER A 95 -7.66 -5.73 16.06
CA SER A 95 -7.90 -7.17 16.00
C SER A 95 -8.51 -7.62 14.67
N ALA A 96 -9.21 -6.72 13.99
CA ALA A 96 -9.78 -6.96 12.68
C ALA A 96 -8.84 -6.44 11.58
N ARG A 97 -8.75 -7.20 10.49
CA ARG A 97 -7.99 -6.86 9.28
C ARG A 97 -8.88 -7.03 8.05
N THR A 98 -9.99 -6.30 8.03
CA THR A 98 -10.80 -6.15 6.83
C THR A 98 -9.99 -5.42 5.74
N GLY A 99 -9.18 -4.45 6.15
CA GLY A 99 -8.09 -3.88 5.39
C GLY A 99 -6.71 -4.43 5.84
N PRO A 100 -5.61 -4.11 5.14
CA PRO A 100 -4.27 -4.55 5.51
C PRO A 100 -3.80 -3.95 6.85
N ASP A 101 -2.79 -4.58 7.46
CA ASP A 101 -2.04 -3.97 8.55
C ASP A 101 -1.23 -2.78 8.05
N LEU A 102 -1.27 -1.67 8.78
CA LEU A 102 -0.61 -0.42 8.40
C LEU A 102 0.64 -0.10 9.23
N SER A 103 1.07 -0.99 10.13
CA SER A 103 2.20 -0.70 11.05
C SER A 103 3.50 -0.33 10.35
N GLN A 104 3.68 -0.71 9.09
CA GLN A 104 4.87 -0.45 8.28
C GLN A 104 4.54 0.31 6.97
N GLU A 105 3.38 0.97 6.89
CA GLU A 105 2.90 1.59 5.65
C GLU A 105 3.74 2.80 5.21
N GLY A 106 4.30 3.55 6.15
CA GLY A 106 5.03 4.78 5.81
C GLY A 106 6.15 4.56 4.80
N GLY A 107 6.06 5.28 3.68
CA GLY A 107 6.99 5.20 2.56
C GLY A 107 6.83 3.99 1.62
N GLU A 108 5.80 3.14 1.82
CA GLU A 108 5.46 2.10 0.83
C GLU A 108 4.81 2.73 -0.41
N HIS A 109 3.96 3.74 -0.20
CA HIS A 109 3.33 4.52 -1.26
C HIS A 109 3.66 6.01 -1.11
N PRO A 110 3.75 6.79 -2.20
CA PRO A 110 3.95 8.24 -2.12
C PRO A 110 2.67 8.97 -1.70
N ASP A 111 2.82 10.24 -1.32
CA ASP A 111 1.71 11.06 -0.78
C ASP A 111 0.54 11.19 -1.77
N ASP A 112 0.81 11.36 -3.06
CA ASP A 112 -0.20 11.48 -4.12
C ASP A 112 -1.02 10.19 -4.30
N TRP A 113 -0.40 9.02 -4.17
CA TRP A 113 -1.13 7.75 -4.13
C TRP A 113 -2.11 7.73 -2.94
N HIS A 114 -1.68 8.16 -1.76
CA HIS A 114 -2.54 8.24 -0.59
C HIS A 114 -3.69 9.24 -0.78
N VAL A 115 -3.45 10.37 -1.45
CA VAL A 115 -4.52 11.34 -1.80
C VAL A 115 -5.57 10.64 -2.65
N ALA A 116 -5.17 9.99 -3.75
CA ALA A 116 -6.08 9.26 -4.63
C ALA A 116 -6.86 8.18 -3.85
N HIS A 117 -6.16 7.44 -2.99
CA HIS A 117 -6.75 6.36 -2.18
C HIS A 117 -7.76 6.88 -1.16
N PHE A 118 -7.49 7.99 -0.46
CA PHE A 118 -8.44 8.56 0.49
C PHE A 118 -9.63 9.23 -0.20
N VAL A 119 -9.43 9.86 -1.36
CA VAL A 119 -10.53 10.44 -2.15
C VAL A 119 -11.50 9.33 -2.56
N ASN A 120 -10.99 8.27 -3.18
CA ASN A 120 -11.75 7.05 -3.44
C ASN A 120 -10.80 5.85 -3.52
N PRO A 121 -10.86 4.90 -2.60
CA PRO A 121 -9.97 3.75 -2.60
C PRO A 121 -9.98 2.92 -3.89
N ARG A 122 -11.11 2.93 -4.61
CA ARG A 122 -11.24 2.23 -5.89
C ARG A 122 -10.42 2.85 -7.02
N PHE A 123 -9.94 4.09 -6.86
CA PHE A 123 -9.04 4.71 -7.82
C PHE A 123 -7.68 4.00 -7.88
N THR A 124 -7.20 3.50 -6.74
CA THR A 124 -5.90 2.82 -6.65
C THR A 124 -6.02 1.29 -6.47
N ARG A 125 -7.17 0.82 -5.99
CA ARG A 125 -7.52 -0.58 -5.75
C ARG A 125 -8.98 -0.81 -6.14
N PRO A 126 -9.30 -1.11 -7.41
CA PRO A 126 -10.67 -1.17 -7.93
C PRO A 126 -11.63 -2.05 -7.12
N LEU A 127 -11.14 -3.14 -6.52
CA LEU A 127 -11.94 -4.05 -5.69
C LEU A 127 -12.01 -3.64 -4.21
N SER A 128 -11.54 -2.46 -3.84
CA SER A 128 -11.53 -2.02 -2.44
C SER A 128 -12.94 -1.85 -1.89
N ILE A 129 -13.16 -2.41 -0.69
CA ILE A 129 -14.38 -2.20 0.12
C ILE A 129 -14.24 -1.03 1.09
N MET A 130 -13.05 -0.42 1.20
CA MET A 130 -12.82 0.76 2.01
C MET A 130 -13.75 1.90 1.55
N PRO A 131 -14.41 2.61 2.47
CA PRO A 131 -15.25 3.75 2.12
C PRO A 131 -14.40 4.93 1.61
N PRO A 132 -14.93 5.80 0.72
CA PRO A 132 -14.26 7.02 0.30
C PRO A 132 -14.29 8.07 1.43
N PHE A 133 -13.23 8.87 1.52
CA PHE A 133 -13.07 9.96 2.49
C PHE A 133 -13.03 11.34 1.83
N ALA A 134 -13.53 11.47 0.59
CA ALA A 134 -13.62 12.74 -0.15
C ALA A 134 -14.45 13.83 0.57
N PHE A 135 -15.24 13.46 1.58
CA PHE A 135 -15.98 14.41 2.43
C PHE A 135 -15.08 15.17 3.42
N LEU A 136 -13.85 14.71 3.63
CA LEU A 136 -12.88 15.41 4.46
C LEU A 136 -12.24 16.55 3.68
N GLU A 137 -12.02 17.67 4.37
CA GLU A 137 -11.25 18.77 3.83
C GLU A 137 -9.82 18.35 3.49
N LYS A 138 -9.22 18.95 2.47
CA LYS A 138 -7.88 18.66 1.98
C LYS A 138 -6.84 18.61 3.10
N GLU A 139 -6.85 19.61 4.00
CA GLU A 139 -5.94 19.65 5.15
C GLU A 139 -6.06 18.43 6.08
N LYS A 140 -7.28 17.92 6.27
CA LYS A 140 -7.50 16.73 7.11
C LYS A 140 -6.97 15.47 6.42
N ILE A 141 -7.13 15.37 5.09
CA ILE A 141 -6.54 14.29 4.30
C ILE A 141 -5.01 14.35 4.39
N GLU A 142 -4.40 15.53 4.26
CA GLU A 142 -2.96 15.70 4.39
C GLU A 142 -2.44 15.28 5.77
N LYS A 143 -3.13 15.62 6.86
CA LYS A 143 -2.79 15.17 8.21
C LYS A 143 -2.93 13.66 8.39
N LEU A 144 -3.98 13.05 7.81
CA LEU A 144 -4.11 11.59 7.78
C LEU A 144 -2.92 10.95 7.05
N ILE A 145 -2.52 11.51 5.91
CA ILE A 145 -1.34 11.05 5.16
C ILE A 145 -0.08 11.16 6.03
N ARG A 146 0.13 12.28 6.75
CA ARG A 146 1.28 12.42 7.67
C ARG A 146 1.28 11.31 8.73
N HIS A 147 0.12 10.98 9.30
CA HIS A 147 0.04 9.88 10.25
C HIS A 147 0.40 8.54 9.61
N VAL A 148 -0.20 8.20 8.45
CA VAL A 148 0.07 6.93 7.76
C VAL A 148 1.53 6.84 7.32
N GLN A 149 2.10 7.92 6.79
CA GLN A 149 3.51 8.01 6.44
C GLN A 149 4.46 7.92 7.66
N GLY A 150 3.98 8.23 8.86
CA GLY A 150 4.71 8.05 10.11
C GLY A 150 4.73 6.61 10.64
N LEU A 151 3.86 5.73 10.10
CA LEU A 151 3.78 4.33 10.53
C LEU A 151 5.01 3.55 10.03
N GLY A 152 5.74 2.95 10.99
CA GLY A 152 7.06 2.37 10.76
C GLY A 152 8.21 3.29 11.22
N MET A 153 7.90 4.50 11.71
CA MET A 153 8.82 5.41 12.42
C MET A 153 10.14 5.64 11.64
N GLN A 154 11.33 5.41 12.22
CA GLN A 154 12.62 5.61 11.53
C GLN A 154 12.76 4.74 10.27
N ALA A 155 12.13 3.55 10.22
CA ALA A 155 12.14 2.74 9.01
C ALA A 155 11.31 3.40 7.90
N ALA A 156 10.14 3.95 8.25
CA ALA A 156 9.33 4.75 7.35
C ALA A 156 10.07 5.99 6.85
N ASP A 157 10.76 6.72 7.73
CA ASP A 157 11.53 7.91 7.35
C ASP A 157 12.60 7.59 6.29
N ARG A 158 13.26 6.44 6.39
CA ARG A 158 14.23 5.98 5.37
C ARG A 158 13.57 5.70 4.03
N ARG A 159 12.40 4.99 4.04
CA ARG A 159 11.64 4.72 2.81
C ARG A 159 11.12 6.01 2.18
N MET A 160 10.57 6.92 2.98
CA MET A 160 10.07 8.22 2.51
C MET A 160 11.17 9.11 1.91
N ARG A 161 12.39 9.10 2.47
CA ARG A 161 13.52 9.82 1.86
C ARG A 161 13.82 9.25 0.48
N ARG A 162 13.94 7.93 0.37
CA ARG A 162 14.15 7.26 -0.91
C ARG A 162 13.03 7.58 -1.90
N GLN A 163 11.77 7.49 -1.49
CA GLN A 163 10.63 7.84 -2.34
C GLN A 163 10.72 9.28 -2.86
N ARG A 164 11.08 10.23 -2.02
CA ARG A 164 11.22 11.65 -2.42
C ARG A 164 12.36 11.87 -3.40
N GLU A 165 13.52 11.28 -3.15
CA GLU A 165 14.68 11.37 -4.05
C GLU A 165 14.33 10.85 -5.44
N TRP A 166 13.72 9.66 -5.50
CA TRP A 166 13.31 9.07 -6.76
C TRP A 166 12.14 9.83 -7.43
N LYS A 167 11.25 10.42 -6.64
CA LYS A 167 10.17 11.25 -7.17
C LYS A 167 10.68 12.47 -7.92
N VAL A 168 11.71 13.14 -7.40
CA VAL A 168 12.34 14.26 -8.10
C VAL A 168 12.90 13.79 -9.45
N ALA A 169 13.60 12.67 -9.49
CA ALA A 169 14.15 12.11 -10.72
C ALA A 169 13.04 11.69 -11.71
N ALA A 170 11.97 11.09 -11.22
CA ALA A 170 10.81 10.70 -12.05
C ALA A 170 10.12 11.92 -12.68
N ILE A 171 9.95 12.99 -11.91
CA ILE A 171 9.37 14.25 -12.40
C ILE A 171 10.28 14.88 -13.47
N GLN A 172 11.58 14.96 -13.21
CA GLN A 172 12.54 15.52 -14.17
C GLN A 172 12.53 14.74 -15.48
N ALA A 173 12.51 13.40 -15.42
CA ALA A 173 12.44 12.57 -16.61
C ALA A 173 11.13 12.76 -17.38
N TYR A 174 10.00 12.83 -16.67
CA TYR A 174 8.69 13.07 -17.28
C TYR A 174 8.62 14.44 -17.98
N GLU A 175 9.09 15.50 -17.31
CA GLU A 175 9.08 16.88 -17.84
C GLU A 175 10.07 17.08 -18.99
N ALA A 176 11.13 16.29 -19.06
CA ALA A 176 12.09 16.30 -20.17
C ALA A 176 11.51 15.70 -21.47
N GLY A 177 10.38 14.99 -21.38
CA GLY A 177 9.67 14.46 -22.53
C GLY A 177 9.63 12.92 -22.59
N VAL A 178 8.92 12.42 -23.60
CA VAL A 178 8.60 10.99 -23.72
C VAL A 178 9.86 10.10 -23.76
N GLU A 179 10.85 10.47 -24.56
CA GLU A 179 12.07 9.64 -24.72
C GLU A 179 12.85 9.53 -23.41
N GLU A 180 13.12 10.65 -22.72
CA GLU A 180 13.82 10.62 -21.43
C GLU A 180 13.03 9.88 -20.35
N ASN A 181 11.70 10.02 -20.34
CA ASN A 181 10.84 9.30 -19.41
C ASN A 181 10.92 7.78 -19.64
N VAL A 182 10.82 7.32 -20.88
CA VAL A 182 10.95 5.90 -21.22
C VAL A 182 12.33 5.37 -20.90
N ASP A 183 13.37 6.11 -21.24
CA ASP A 183 14.75 5.76 -20.91
C ASP A 183 14.97 5.67 -19.40
N TRP A 184 14.41 6.63 -18.64
CA TRP A 184 14.47 6.60 -17.18
C TRP A 184 13.79 5.34 -16.61
N LEU A 185 12.60 4.99 -17.11
CA LEU A 185 11.88 3.79 -16.70
C LEU A 185 12.67 2.51 -17.01
N HIS A 186 13.32 2.44 -18.17
CA HIS A 186 14.10 1.27 -18.58
C HIS A 186 15.42 1.15 -17.80
N ARG A 187 16.13 2.25 -17.55
CA ARG A 187 17.40 2.25 -16.79
C ARG A 187 17.25 1.69 -15.37
N HIS A 188 16.04 1.79 -14.79
CA HIS A 188 15.76 1.29 -13.46
C HIS A 188 15.45 -0.20 -13.39
N VAL A 189 15.35 -0.86 -14.55
CA VAL A 189 15.24 -2.32 -14.61
C VAL A 189 16.67 -2.90 -14.72
N PRO A 190 17.12 -3.75 -13.78
CA PRO A 190 18.43 -4.38 -13.85
C PRO A 190 18.60 -5.17 -15.15
N GLU A 191 19.80 -5.15 -15.72
CA GLU A 191 20.08 -5.71 -17.05
C GLU A 191 19.62 -7.16 -17.21
N GLY A 192 19.87 -8.01 -16.19
CA GLY A 192 19.46 -9.41 -16.22
C GLY A 192 17.95 -9.63 -16.31
N TRP A 193 17.14 -8.62 -15.95
CA TRP A 193 15.68 -8.67 -16.06
C TRP A 193 15.16 -8.17 -17.40
N ARG A 194 15.88 -7.25 -18.06
CA ARG A 194 15.40 -6.61 -19.30
C ARG A 194 15.13 -7.61 -20.41
N ASN A 195 15.93 -8.66 -20.49
CA ASN A 195 15.83 -9.70 -21.52
C ASN A 195 15.34 -11.04 -20.94
N LEU A 196 14.73 -11.02 -19.75
CA LEU A 196 14.18 -12.24 -19.17
C LEU A 196 13.02 -12.75 -20.03
N PRO A 197 13.14 -13.98 -20.57
CA PRO A 197 12.06 -14.54 -21.35
C PRO A 197 10.88 -14.92 -20.45
N ASN A 198 9.65 -14.79 -20.97
CA ASN A 198 8.48 -15.29 -20.27
C ASN A 198 8.55 -16.83 -20.21
N PRO A 199 8.56 -17.44 -19.01
CA PRO A 199 8.57 -18.90 -18.88
C PRO A 199 7.20 -19.53 -19.13
N TYR A 200 6.15 -18.71 -19.22
CA TYR A 200 4.78 -19.14 -19.46
C TYR A 200 4.36 -18.74 -20.87
N PRO A 201 4.03 -19.69 -21.77
CA PRO A 201 3.63 -19.37 -23.12
C PRO A 201 2.38 -18.49 -23.16
N THR A 202 2.44 -17.39 -23.90
CA THR A 202 1.27 -16.52 -24.12
C THR A 202 0.16 -17.32 -24.79
N SER A 203 -1.04 -17.25 -24.24
CA SER A 203 -2.21 -17.98 -24.73
C SER A 203 -3.46 -17.13 -24.60
N GLU A 204 -4.50 -17.43 -25.38
CA GLU A 204 -5.78 -16.73 -25.30
C GLU A 204 -6.36 -16.79 -23.86
N ALA A 205 -6.27 -17.94 -23.19
CA ALA A 205 -6.70 -18.08 -21.81
C ALA A 205 -5.85 -17.25 -20.83
N GLY A 206 -4.53 -17.15 -21.06
CA GLY A 206 -3.61 -16.29 -20.29
C GLY A 206 -3.94 -14.82 -20.48
N LEU A 207 -4.18 -14.37 -21.71
CA LEU A 207 -4.59 -13.00 -22.01
C LEU A 207 -5.95 -12.65 -21.38
N ALA A 208 -6.92 -13.57 -21.37
CA ALA A 208 -8.20 -13.36 -20.69
C ALA A 208 -8.03 -13.21 -19.17
N ARG A 209 -7.15 -13.99 -18.53
CA ARG A 209 -6.81 -13.82 -17.11
C ARG A 209 -6.05 -12.52 -16.87
N GLY A 210 -5.10 -12.18 -17.76
CA GLY A 210 -4.37 -10.91 -17.74
C GLY A 210 -5.30 -9.69 -17.82
N HIS A 211 -6.31 -9.75 -18.70
CA HIS A 211 -7.37 -8.72 -18.77
C HIS A 211 -8.10 -8.56 -17.43
N LYS A 212 -8.53 -9.67 -16.83
CA LYS A 212 -9.20 -9.63 -15.52
C LYS A 212 -8.29 -9.02 -14.42
N ILE A 213 -7.02 -9.38 -14.40
CA ILE A 213 -6.04 -8.80 -13.46
C ILE A 213 -5.88 -7.30 -13.73
N TYR A 214 -5.80 -6.89 -14.99
CA TYR A 214 -5.72 -5.49 -15.38
C TYR A 214 -6.91 -4.69 -14.85
N GLN A 215 -8.11 -5.19 -15.01
CA GLN A 215 -9.33 -4.56 -14.45
C GLN A 215 -9.30 -4.44 -12.94
N ASP A 216 -8.83 -5.50 -12.26
CA ASP A 216 -8.86 -5.58 -10.79
C ASP A 216 -7.75 -4.76 -10.10
N PHE A 217 -6.63 -4.49 -10.80
CA PHE A 217 -5.44 -3.89 -10.18
C PHE A 217 -4.88 -2.66 -10.89
N CYS A 218 -5.04 -2.53 -12.20
CA CYS A 218 -4.30 -1.56 -13.01
C CYS A 218 -5.15 -0.42 -13.56
N MET A 219 -6.41 -0.74 -13.96
CA MET A 219 -7.31 0.16 -14.68
C MET A 219 -7.59 1.46 -13.91
N GLY A 220 -7.59 1.42 -12.58
CA GLY A 220 -7.83 2.61 -11.73
C GLY A 220 -6.84 3.75 -11.98
N CYS A 221 -5.59 3.43 -12.33
CA CYS A 221 -4.55 4.40 -12.67
C CYS A 221 -4.37 4.51 -14.20
N HIS A 222 -4.27 3.38 -14.89
CA HIS A 222 -3.88 3.34 -16.31
C HIS A 222 -5.04 3.48 -17.30
N GLY A 223 -6.28 3.56 -16.80
CA GLY A 223 -7.47 3.67 -17.67
C GLY A 223 -7.87 2.34 -18.34
N PRO A 224 -9.10 2.22 -18.87
CA PRO A 224 -9.60 1.00 -19.45
C PRO A 224 -8.89 0.62 -20.77
N ILE A 225 -8.33 1.58 -21.47
CA ILE A 225 -7.63 1.40 -22.75
C ILE A 225 -6.12 1.62 -22.64
N GLY A 226 -5.57 1.69 -21.42
CA GLY A 226 -4.14 1.85 -21.19
C GLY A 226 -3.57 3.22 -21.53
N ASP A 227 -4.41 4.24 -21.64
CA ASP A 227 -4.07 5.62 -22.00
C ASP A 227 -3.54 6.48 -20.85
N GLY A 228 -3.47 5.92 -19.64
CA GLY A 228 -3.05 6.63 -18.43
C GLY A 228 -4.13 7.53 -17.83
N MET A 229 -5.37 7.50 -18.35
CA MET A 229 -6.48 8.38 -17.96
C MET A 229 -7.45 7.70 -16.97
N GLY A 230 -6.94 6.80 -16.13
CA GLY A 230 -7.74 6.21 -15.05
C GLY A 230 -8.20 7.26 -14.02
N PRO A 231 -9.24 6.95 -13.20
CA PRO A 231 -9.81 7.91 -12.25
C PRO A 231 -8.81 8.38 -11.17
N ALA A 232 -7.72 7.67 -10.93
CA ALA A 232 -6.65 8.12 -10.03
C ALA A 232 -5.79 9.24 -10.66
N GLN A 233 -5.69 9.31 -11.98
CA GLN A 233 -4.75 10.16 -12.72
C GLN A 233 -4.75 11.64 -12.26
N PRO A 234 -5.90 12.30 -11.99
CA PRO A 234 -5.88 13.71 -11.57
C PRO A 234 -5.17 13.98 -10.24
N HIS A 235 -4.90 12.95 -9.47
CA HIS A 235 -4.25 13.04 -8.16
C HIS A 235 -2.78 12.65 -8.21
N LEU A 236 -2.27 12.13 -9.33
CA LEU A 236 -0.94 11.52 -9.45
C LEU A 236 0.01 12.39 -10.28
N TYR A 237 1.26 12.55 -9.81
CA TYR A 237 2.29 13.23 -10.57
C TYR A 237 3.67 12.59 -10.31
N PRO A 238 4.41 12.16 -11.34
CA PRO A 238 4.00 12.12 -12.74
C PRO A 238 2.72 11.30 -12.93
N PRO A 239 1.93 11.61 -13.98
CA PRO A 239 0.73 10.83 -14.28
C PRO A 239 1.07 9.41 -14.70
N PRO A 240 0.12 8.46 -14.59
CA PRO A 240 0.30 7.11 -15.11
C PRO A 240 0.66 7.13 -16.59
N LEU A 241 1.58 6.26 -16.98
CA LEU A 241 2.06 6.18 -18.35
C LEU A 241 0.93 5.75 -19.29
N ASN A 242 0.82 6.43 -20.43
CA ASN A 242 0.05 5.93 -21.56
C ASN A 242 0.88 4.84 -22.27
N PHE A 243 0.39 3.60 -22.25
CA PHE A 243 1.12 2.46 -22.81
C PHE A 243 1.31 2.54 -24.32
N THR A 244 0.45 3.25 -25.06
CA THR A 244 0.58 3.36 -26.52
C THR A 244 1.87 4.07 -26.93
N ILE A 245 2.45 4.92 -26.06
CA ILE A 245 3.73 5.57 -26.34
C ILE A 245 4.92 4.62 -26.29
N LEU A 246 4.74 3.42 -25.72
CA LEU A 246 5.79 2.39 -25.64
C LEU A 246 5.94 1.60 -26.94
N ARG A 247 5.04 1.76 -27.92
CA ARG A 247 5.13 1.13 -29.22
C ARG A 247 6.46 1.50 -29.88
N ASP A 248 7.15 0.52 -30.41
CA ASP A 248 8.45 0.66 -31.10
C ASP A 248 9.60 1.20 -30.21
N ARG A 249 9.44 1.21 -28.89
CA ARG A 249 10.47 1.70 -27.93
C ARG A 249 11.19 0.58 -27.19
N GLY A 250 11.17 -0.64 -27.70
CA GLY A 250 11.98 -1.75 -27.17
C GLY A 250 11.60 -2.21 -25.76
N VAL A 251 10.32 -2.11 -25.39
CA VAL A 251 9.83 -2.64 -24.11
C VAL A 251 9.70 -4.15 -24.22
N SER A 252 10.49 -4.87 -23.44
CA SER A 252 10.42 -6.33 -23.36
C SER A 252 9.42 -6.80 -22.30
N GLY A 253 8.96 -8.05 -22.41
CA GLY A 253 8.15 -8.68 -21.37
C GLY A 253 8.84 -8.69 -20.00
N GLY A 254 10.17 -8.88 -19.97
CA GLY A 254 10.97 -8.82 -18.74
C GLY A 254 10.98 -7.45 -18.07
N ILE A 255 10.95 -6.36 -18.84
CA ILE A 255 10.81 -4.99 -18.31
C ILE A 255 9.44 -4.82 -17.66
N LEU A 256 8.36 -5.19 -18.36
CA LEU A 256 7.00 -5.10 -17.80
C LEU A 256 6.86 -5.96 -16.56
N TYR A 257 7.34 -7.20 -16.60
CA TYR A 257 7.31 -8.10 -15.45
C TYR A 257 8.01 -7.50 -14.24
N TYR A 258 9.24 -6.99 -14.43
CA TYR A 258 10.00 -6.40 -13.32
C TYR A 258 9.29 -5.19 -12.72
N GLN A 259 8.76 -4.29 -13.55
CA GLN A 259 8.08 -3.07 -13.11
C GLN A 259 6.75 -3.40 -12.39
N ILE A 260 5.98 -4.36 -12.87
CA ILE A 260 4.75 -4.80 -12.19
C ILE A 260 5.11 -5.48 -10.86
N MET A 261 6.09 -6.38 -10.86
CA MET A 261 6.51 -7.11 -9.67
C MET A 261 7.00 -6.17 -8.55
N ASN A 262 7.84 -5.19 -8.88
CA ASN A 262 8.55 -4.37 -7.90
C ASN A 262 8.00 -2.95 -7.74
N GLY A 263 7.07 -2.53 -8.60
CA GLY A 263 6.66 -1.13 -8.69
C GLY A 263 7.77 -0.23 -9.24
N ILE A 264 7.51 1.06 -9.27
CA ILE A 264 8.45 2.08 -9.74
C ILE A 264 8.62 3.11 -8.63
N THR A 265 9.71 2.98 -7.85
CA THR A 265 10.01 3.87 -6.73
C THR A 265 10.00 5.33 -7.18
N GLY A 266 9.39 6.20 -6.40
CA GLY A 266 9.21 7.63 -6.72
C GLY A 266 7.96 7.94 -7.52
N THR A 267 7.28 6.94 -8.07
CA THR A 267 5.97 7.09 -8.72
C THR A 267 4.86 6.46 -7.88
N ALA A 268 3.62 6.67 -8.30
CA ALA A 268 2.46 6.02 -7.67
C ALA A 268 2.29 4.55 -8.08
N MET A 269 3.12 4.00 -8.98
CA MET A 269 3.06 2.60 -9.39
C MET A 269 3.52 1.68 -8.26
N PRO A 270 2.63 0.94 -7.58
CA PRO A 270 2.98 0.07 -6.48
C PRO A 270 3.58 -1.25 -6.98
N TYR A 271 4.19 -2.01 -6.08
CA TYR A 271 4.59 -3.38 -6.36
C TYR A 271 3.41 -4.35 -6.18
N PHE A 272 3.38 -5.40 -7.02
CA PHE A 272 2.31 -6.41 -6.98
C PHE A 272 2.77 -7.81 -6.55
N LYS A 273 4.05 -8.01 -6.24
CA LYS A 273 4.60 -9.31 -5.81
C LYS A 273 4.01 -9.90 -4.53
N LYS A 274 3.27 -9.11 -3.74
CA LYS A 274 2.52 -9.59 -2.57
C LYS A 274 1.08 -9.99 -2.93
N ASP A 275 0.53 -9.44 -3.99
CA ASP A 275 -0.85 -9.64 -4.41
C ASP A 275 -0.98 -10.68 -5.53
N LEU A 276 0.07 -10.78 -6.37
CA LEU A 276 0.07 -11.61 -7.58
C LEU A 276 1.26 -12.57 -7.59
N GLU A 277 0.97 -13.83 -7.94
CA GLU A 277 1.99 -14.82 -8.23
C GLU A 277 2.69 -14.53 -9.57
N SER A 278 3.90 -15.08 -9.75
CA SER A 278 4.74 -14.83 -10.92
C SER A 278 4.00 -15.04 -12.26
N GLU A 279 3.26 -16.13 -12.42
CA GLU A 279 2.49 -16.43 -13.62
C GLU A 279 1.48 -15.31 -13.92
N LYS A 280 0.73 -14.85 -12.91
CA LYS A 280 -0.25 -13.77 -13.06
C LYS A 280 0.36 -12.43 -13.43
N ILE A 281 1.59 -12.16 -12.94
CA ILE A 281 2.34 -10.95 -13.33
C ILE A 281 2.72 -11.01 -14.80
N TRP A 282 3.14 -12.18 -15.30
CA TRP A 282 3.41 -12.37 -16.72
C TRP A 282 2.14 -12.24 -17.56
N GLU A 283 1.03 -12.86 -17.16
CA GLU A 283 -0.25 -12.78 -17.87
C GLU A 283 -0.75 -11.34 -18.05
N VAL A 284 -0.68 -10.51 -17.00
CA VAL A 284 -1.08 -9.11 -17.13
C VAL A 284 -0.05 -8.30 -17.92
N GLY A 285 1.23 -8.63 -17.83
CA GLY A 285 2.28 -8.07 -18.69
C GLY A 285 2.05 -8.34 -20.16
N ASP A 286 1.75 -9.60 -20.51
CA ASP A 286 1.41 -10.02 -21.87
C ASP A 286 0.13 -9.32 -22.36
N TYR A 287 -0.90 -9.22 -21.51
CA TYR A 287 -2.11 -8.48 -21.85
C TYR A 287 -1.83 -7.02 -22.20
N VAL A 288 -1.01 -6.33 -21.42
CA VAL A 288 -0.59 -4.93 -21.69
C VAL A 288 0.22 -4.86 -22.98
N ALA A 289 1.18 -5.77 -23.18
CA ALA A 289 2.03 -5.81 -24.36
C ALA A 289 1.21 -5.99 -25.65
N VAL A 290 0.30 -6.95 -25.66
CA VAL A 290 -0.51 -7.29 -26.86
C VAL A 290 -1.57 -6.21 -27.12
N ASN A 291 -2.33 -5.79 -26.10
CA ASN A 291 -3.52 -4.96 -26.34
C ASN A 291 -3.24 -3.47 -26.38
N PHE A 292 -2.19 -2.99 -25.69
CA PHE A 292 -1.93 -1.55 -25.61
C PHE A 292 -0.62 -1.12 -26.28
N ILE A 293 0.44 -1.92 -26.16
CA ILE A 293 1.73 -1.60 -26.79
C ILE A 293 1.75 -2.03 -28.25
N GLY A 294 0.95 -3.05 -28.62
CA GLY A 294 0.89 -3.57 -29.97
C GLY A 294 2.08 -4.47 -30.31
N GLN A 295 2.68 -5.10 -29.32
CA GLN A 295 3.66 -6.17 -29.52
C GLN A 295 2.88 -7.44 -29.80
N SER A 296 2.72 -7.79 -31.10
CA SER A 296 2.25 -9.11 -31.47
C SER A 296 3.40 -10.10 -31.31
N ASP A 297 3.23 -11.19 -30.56
CA ASP A 297 3.79 -12.45 -31.07
C ASP A 297 3.24 -12.61 -32.47
N ALA A 298 4.07 -12.94 -33.44
CA ALA A 298 3.89 -12.75 -34.87
C ALA A 298 2.57 -13.25 -35.53
N ASP A 299 1.60 -13.72 -34.74
CA ASP A 299 0.34 -14.32 -35.20
C ASP A 299 -0.94 -13.86 -34.49
N ALA A 300 -0.90 -12.89 -33.57
CA ALA A 300 -2.10 -12.41 -32.87
C ALA A 300 -2.56 -11.05 -33.40
N GLU A 301 -3.56 -11.01 -34.25
CA GLU A 301 -4.27 -9.78 -34.61
C GLU A 301 -4.83 -9.13 -33.32
N PRO A 302 -4.64 -7.80 -33.10
CA PRO A 302 -5.25 -7.09 -31.97
C PRO A 302 -6.77 -7.15 -32.13
N LYS A 303 -7.42 -7.98 -31.32
CA LYS A 303 -8.89 -7.96 -31.24
C LYS A 303 -9.28 -6.67 -30.54
N GLY A 304 -10.01 -5.83 -31.28
CA GLY A 304 -10.49 -4.52 -30.85
C GLY A 304 -11.20 -4.58 -29.51
N ILE A 305 -10.99 -3.52 -28.75
CA ILE A 305 -11.50 -3.26 -27.40
C ILE A 305 -13.04 -3.15 -27.36
N ASP A 306 -13.69 -3.08 -28.52
CA ASP A 306 -15.13 -2.80 -28.65
C ASP A 306 -16.07 -3.91 -28.16
N ALA A 307 -15.56 -5.12 -27.88
CA ALA A 307 -16.38 -6.26 -27.46
C ALA A 307 -16.55 -6.41 -25.92
N ALA A 308 -15.94 -5.55 -25.11
CA ALA A 308 -15.92 -5.68 -23.65
C ALA A 308 -16.86 -4.71 -22.92
N TYR A 309 -17.65 -3.88 -23.65
CA TYR A 309 -18.53 -2.85 -23.08
C TYR A 309 -20.01 -2.95 -23.52
N GLU A 310 -20.45 -4.09 -24.07
CA GLU A 310 -21.88 -4.39 -24.23
C GLU A 310 -22.43 -5.24 -23.07
#